data_0bbfa36a86f0cd620704393541524534
#
_entry.id   0bbfa36a86f0cd620704393541524534
#
_cell.length_a   1.000
_cell.length_b   1.000
_cell.length_c   1.000
_cell.angle_alpha   90.00
_cell.angle_beta   90.00
_cell.angle_gamma   90.00
#
_symmetry.space_group_name_H-M   'P 1'
#
loop_
_entity.id
_entity.type
_entity.pdbx_description
1 polymer ?
#
loop_
_entity_poly.entity_id
_entity_poly.type
_entity_poly.pdbx_seq_one_letter_code
_entity_poly.pdbx_strand_id
1 'polypeptide(L)'
;MTGNLSIDESSIPRRSDTMDGKLRFIQYLEKRGCYGSVVSTKHLEELGAEIKALHDEHALADAIYTDYGGPIFNPRLPRSLPHAKSIVVVATPQPMLRTTFHHDGNSYQFIVPPTYFDAAKVTWHARSLLKEAFRANSYRFVRAVLPLKLLAVRSGLAFYGKTNVTYVPKYGSFHRLTAFYSDYDCPVDNWQEKKALSLCGKCRACLNACPTGAIHKDRFLIRAERCLTYLNEKASKHNFPEWVDPSSHNALVGCMRCSGLAPTTRIW
;
A
#
# COMPACT_ATOMS: atom_id res chain seq x y z
N MET A 1 -28.89 -57.68 -2.77
CA MET A 1 -27.49 -57.19 -2.84
C MET A 1 -27.51 -55.69 -2.80
N THR A 2 -27.42 -55.14 -1.58
CA THR A 2 -27.40 -53.72 -1.35
C THR A 2 -25.95 -53.28 -1.15
N GLY A 3 -25.38 -52.60 -2.17
CA GLY A 3 -24.02 -52.06 -2.10
C GLY A 3 -24.03 -50.73 -1.34
N ASN A 4 -23.45 -50.75 -0.16
CA ASN A 4 -23.15 -49.54 0.60
C ASN A 4 -21.96 -48.81 -0.09
N LEU A 5 -22.20 -47.61 -0.65
CA LEU A 5 -21.15 -46.67 -1.04
C LEU A 5 -20.72 -45.95 0.23
N SER A 6 -19.59 -46.36 0.79
CA SER A 6 -18.89 -45.62 1.81
C SER A 6 -18.23 -44.37 1.17
N ILE A 7 -18.70 -43.20 1.50
CA ILE A 7 -18.03 -41.95 1.17
C ILE A 7 -16.84 -41.83 2.11
N ASP A 8 -15.63 -41.77 1.51
CA ASP A 8 -14.39 -41.54 2.23
C ASP A 8 -14.35 -40.07 2.76
N GLU A 9 -14.63 -39.92 4.04
CA GLU A 9 -14.63 -38.62 4.74
C GLU A 9 -13.21 -38.02 4.96
N SER A 10 -12.14 -38.69 4.48
CA SER A 10 -10.77 -38.24 4.69
C SER A 10 -10.31 -37.10 3.74
N SER A 11 -11.13 -36.72 2.75
CA SER A 11 -10.77 -35.73 1.72
C SER A 11 -11.31 -34.32 1.95
N ILE A 12 -12.06 -34.06 3.02
CA ILE A 12 -12.54 -32.72 3.34
C ILE A 12 -11.50 -32.03 4.24
N PRO A 13 -10.82 -30.96 3.79
CA PRO A 13 -9.88 -30.22 4.64
C PRO A 13 -10.62 -29.67 5.84
N ARG A 14 -10.21 -30.06 7.03
CA ARG A 14 -10.83 -29.61 8.28
C ARG A 14 -10.72 -28.08 8.38
N ARG A 15 -11.80 -27.43 8.73
CA ARG A 15 -11.90 -25.95 8.89
C ARG A 15 -10.79 -25.37 9.79
N SER A 16 -10.17 -26.16 10.66
CA SER A 16 -9.06 -25.82 11.53
C SER A 16 -7.73 -25.62 10.79
N ASP A 17 -7.47 -26.40 9.72
CA ASP A 17 -6.19 -26.37 9.01
C ASP A 17 -6.03 -25.10 8.16
N THR A 18 -7.13 -24.52 7.69
CA THR A 18 -7.15 -23.30 6.86
C THR A 18 -6.97 -22.02 7.69
N MET A 19 -7.53 -21.95 8.89
CA MET A 19 -7.29 -20.85 9.82
C MET A 19 -5.85 -20.86 10.35
N ASP A 20 -5.30 -22.04 10.63
CA ASP A 20 -3.94 -22.23 11.07
C ASP A 20 -2.93 -21.82 9.96
N GLY A 21 -3.20 -22.12 8.71
CA GLY A 21 -2.38 -21.72 7.57
C GLY A 21 -2.26 -20.20 7.41
N LYS A 22 -3.38 -19.45 7.58
CA LYS A 22 -3.38 -17.99 7.54
C LYS A 22 -2.60 -17.39 8.71
N LEU A 23 -2.80 -17.90 9.90
CA LEU A 23 -2.11 -17.40 11.09
C LEU A 23 -0.60 -17.63 10.98
N ARG A 24 -0.18 -18.80 10.50
CA ARG A 24 1.23 -19.12 10.25
C ARG A 24 1.87 -18.20 9.22
N PHE A 25 1.18 -17.88 8.14
CA PHE A 25 1.67 -16.95 7.13
C PHE A 25 1.89 -15.54 7.69
N ILE A 26 0.91 -14.99 8.42
CA ILE A 26 1.02 -13.67 9.04
C ILE A 26 2.19 -13.65 10.04
N GLN A 27 2.27 -14.63 10.94
CA GLN A 27 3.37 -14.77 11.89
C GLN A 27 4.73 -14.92 11.21
N TYR A 28 4.79 -15.61 10.08
CA TYR A 28 6.02 -15.77 9.30
C TYR A 28 6.53 -14.43 8.78
N LEU A 29 5.64 -13.58 8.24
CA LEU A 29 5.98 -12.23 7.80
C LEU A 29 6.40 -11.36 8.98
N GLU A 30 5.68 -11.39 10.08
CA GLU A 30 5.95 -10.59 11.29
C GLU A 30 7.32 -10.89 11.89
N LYS A 31 7.70 -12.16 11.98
CA LYS A 31 9.04 -12.58 12.42
C LYS A 31 10.18 -12.05 11.54
N ARG A 32 9.88 -11.64 10.31
CA ARG A 32 10.83 -11.05 9.34
C ARG A 32 10.65 -9.56 9.15
N GLY A 33 9.90 -8.96 10.06
CA GLY A 33 9.71 -7.54 10.07
C GLY A 33 8.77 -7.03 8.97
N CYS A 34 7.97 -7.86 8.32
CA CYS A 34 6.94 -7.48 7.37
C CYS A 34 5.54 -7.71 7.95
N TYR A 35 4.54 -7.00 7.44
CA TYR A 35 3.14 -7.26 7.79
C TYR A 35 2.36 -7.63 6.55
N GLY A 36 1.38 -8.51 6.70
CA GLY A 36 0.56 -8.95 5.58
C GLY A 36 -0.89 -9.13 5.97
N SER A 37 -1.74 -9.01 4.97
CA SER A 37 -3.15 -9.38 5.05
C SER A 37 -3.58 -10.04 3.76
N VAL A 38 -4.71 -10.74 3.80
CA VAL A 38 -5.27 -11.43 2.65
C VAL A 38 -6.76 -11.17 2.56
N VAL A 39 -7.21 -10.93 1.32
CA VAL A 39 -8.63 -10.74 0.99
C VAL A 39 -9.00 -11.54 -0.24
N SER A 40 -10.28 -11.79 -0.42
CA SER A 40 -10.81 -12.47 -1.60
C SER A 40 -10.68 -11.60 -2.86
N THR A 41 -10.45 -12.22 -4.01
CA THR A 41 -10.52 -11.55 -5.32
C THR A 41 -11.93 -11.05 -5.68
N LYS A 42 -12.96 -11.46 -4.95
CA LYS A 42 -14.33 -10.97 -5.12
C LYS A 42 -14.45 -9.44 -4.95
N HIS A 43 -13.54 -8.81 -4.22
CA HIS A 43 -13.55 -7.38 -3.95
C HIS A 43 -12.87 -6.52 -5.02
N LEU A 44 -12.41 -7.11 -6.12
CA LEU A 44 -11.75 -6.36 -7.20
C LEU A 44 -12.65 -5.29 -7.81
N GLU A 45 -13.91 -5.64 -8.06
CA GLU A 45 -14.88 -4.70 -8.65
C GLU A 45 -15.22 -3.58 -7.68
N GLU A 46 -15.41 -3.89 -6.39
CA GLU A 46 -15.65 -2.88 -5.35
C GLU A 46 -14.48 -1.91 -5.23
N LEU A 47 -13.24 -2.43 -5.28
CA LEU A 47 -12.04 -1.61 -5.25
C LEU A 47 -11.98 -0.61 -6.41
N GLY A 48 -12.37 -1.03 -7.62
CA GLY A 48 -12.47 -0.18 -8.81
C GLY A 48 -13.59 0.84 -8.70
N ALA A 49 -14.75 0.42 -8.24
CA ALA A 49 -15.89 1.28 -8.05
C ALA A 49 -15.62 2.41 -7.05
N GLU A 50 -14.90 2.13 -5.96
CA GLU A 50 -14.51 3.16 -4.99
C GLU A 50 -13.60 4.23 -5.59
N ILE A 51 -12.61 3.85 -6.40
CA ILE A 51 -11.74 4.83 -7.07
C ILE A 51 -12.54 5.66 -8.07
N LYS A 52 -13.43 5.01 -8.83
CA LYS A 52 -14.30 5.71 -9.77
C LYS A 52 -15.23 6.70 -9.06
N ALA A 53 -15.84 6.31 -7.96
CA ALA A 53 -16.70 7.19 -7.18
C ALA A 53 -15.97 8.45 -6.71
N LEU A 54 -14.73 8.31 -6.21
CA LEU A 54 -13.91 9.46 -5.81
C LEU A 54 -13.61 10.43 -6.98
N HIS A 55 -13.50 9.91 -8.19
CA HIS A 55 -13.35 10.73 -9.40
C HIS A 55 -14.65 11.41 -9.78
N ASP A 56 -15.76 10.66 -9.84
CA ASP A 56 -17.09 11.17 -10.19
C ASP A 56 -17.57 12.26 -9.21
N GLU A 57 -17.20 12.16 -7.94
CA GLU A 57 -17.45 13.16 -6.89
C GLU A 57 -16.47 14.36 -6.91
N HIS A 58 -15.60 14.44 -7.90
CA HIS A 58 -14.53 15.45 -8.00
C HIS A 58 -13.59 15.51 -6.78
N ALA A 59 -13.55 14.44 -5.99
CA ALA A 59 -12.61 14.31 -4.87
C ALA A 59 -11.20 13.94 -5.35
N LEU A 60 -11.10 13.29 -6.50
CA LEU A 60 -9.84 12.93 -7.16
C LEU A 60 -9.71 13.73 -8.46
N ALA A 61 -8.62 14.48 -8.64
CA ALA A 61 -8.40 15.29 -9.84
C ALA A 61 -8.25 14.42 -11.09
N ASP A 62 -8.79 14.88 -12.23
CA ASP A 62 -8.79 14.17 -13.52
C ASP A 62 -7.41 13.69 -13.94
N ALA A 63 -6.40 14.56 -13.80
CA ALA A 63 -5.01 14.21 -14.15
C ALA A 63 -4.49 13.03 -13.33
N ILE A 64 -4.85 12.96 -12.04
CA ILE A 64 -4.45 11.87 -11.16
C ILE A 64 -5.22 10.59 -11.48
N TYR A 65 -6.51 10.71 -11.73
CA TYR A 65 -7.32 9.57 -12.14
C TYR A 65 -6.82 8.96 -13.45
N THR A 66 -6.48 9.79 -14.43
CA THR A 66 -5.93 9.36 -15.71
C THR A 66 -4.55 8.71 -15.56
N ASP A 67 -3.67 9.31 -14.76
CA ASP A 67 -2.29 8.84 -14.61
C ASP A 67 -2.17 7.58 -13.76
N TYR A 68 -2.97 7.46 -12.70
CA TYR A 68 -2.81 6.41 -11.68
C TYR A 68 -4.05 5.53 -11.49
N GLY A 69 -5.24 6.02 -11.80
CA GLY A 69 -6.49 5.30 -11.58
C GLY A 69 -6.86 4.38 -12.74
N GLY A 70 -7.13 4.97 -13.91
CA GLY A 70 -7.61 4.24 -15.07
C GLY A 70 -6.62 3.21 -15.62
N PRO A 71 -5.37 3.60 -15.97
CA PRO A 71 -4.39 2.67 -16.56
C PRO A 71 -3.83 1.65 -15.56
N ILE A 72 -3.70 2.04 -14.28
CA ILE A 72 -3.08 1.20 -13.24
C ILE A 72 -4.11 0.23 -12.67
N PHE A 73 -5.37 0.60 -12.63
CA PHE A 73 -6.43 -0.22 -12.09
C PHE A 73 -7.08 -1.09 -13.19
N ASN A 74 -6.77 -2.38 -13.16
CA ASN A 74 -7.45 -3.38 -13.97
C ASN A 74 -8.09 -4.42 -13.03
N PRO A 75 -9.42 -4.40 -12.87
CA PRO A 75 -10.12 -5.33 -11.98
C PRO A 75 -10.11 -6.78 -12.47
N ARG A 76 -9.50 -7.05 -13.61
CA ARG A 76 -9.42 -8.41 -14.17
C ARG A 76 -8.27 -9.18 -13.55
N LEU A 77 -8.51 -10.47 -13.33
CA LEU A 77 -7.47 -11.40 -12.95
C LEU A 77 -6.38 -11.50 -14.02
N PRO A 78 -5.11 -11.70 -13.65
CA PRO A 78 -4.04 -11.79 -14.61
C PRO A 78 -4.16 -13.10 -15.44
N ARG A 79 -3.87 -13.00 -16.75
CA ARG A 79 -3.90 -14.18 -17.64
C ARG A 79 -2.99 -15.31 -17.15
N SER A 80 -1.90 -14.99 -16.48
CA SER A 80 -0.97 -15.97 -15.90
C SER A 80 -1.52 -16.71 -14.68
N LEU A 81 -2.62 -16.21 -14.06
CA LEU A 81 -3.28 -16.83 -12.92
C LEU A 81 -4.80 -16.56 -12.97
N PRO A 82 -5.53 -17.11 -13.95
CA PRO A 82 -6.95 -16.81 -14.19
C PRO A 82 -7.87 -17.33 -13.08
N HIS A 83 -7.39 -18.24 -12.26
CA HIS A 83 -8.13 -18.82 -11.13
C HIS A 83 -7.60 -18.31 -9.78
N ALA A 84 -7.02 -17.10 -9.72
CA ALA A 84 -6.64 -16.51 -8.47
C ALA A 84 -7.87 -16.36 -7.56
N LYS A 85 -7.72 -16.76 -6.29
CA LYS A 85 -8.79 -16.76 -5.29
C LYS A 85 -8.60 -15.63 -4.28
N SER A 86 -7.37 -15.20 -4.06
CA SER A 86 -7.03 -14.19 -3.07
C SER A 86 -6.07 -13.13 -3.60
N ILE A 87 -6.04 -12.02 -2.88
CA ILE A 87 -5.07 -10.93 -3.00
C ILE A 87 -4.34 -10.85 -1.67
N VAL A 88 -3.05 -11.08 -1.70
CA VAL A 88 -2.17 -10.93 -0.54
C VAL A 88 -1.50 -9.55 -0.62
N VAL A 89 -1.71 -8.72 0.39
CA VAL A 89 -1.05 -7.42 0.52
C VAL A 89 0.01 -7.48 1.60
N VAL A 90 1.20 -6.96 1.30
CA VAL A 90 2.36 -6.95 2.20
C VAL A 90 2.86 -5.53 2.37
N ALA A 91 3.07 -5.13 3.62
CA ALA A 91 3.78 -3.92 4.00
C ALA A 91 5.20 -4.29 4.42
N THR A 92 6.17 -3.78 3.69
CA THR A 92 7.60 -3.97 3.97
C THR A 92 8.18 -2.66 4.50
N PRO A 93 8.83 -2.66 5.68
CA PRO A 93 9.45 -1.46 6.23
C PRO A 93 10.47 -0.86 5.26
N GLN A 94 10.54 0.45 5.25
CA GLN A 94 11.49 1.18 4.42
C GLN A 94 12.18 2.25 5.25
N PRO A 95 13.52 2.32 5.27
CA PRO A 95 14.24 3.36 5.97
C PRO A 95 14.10 4.70 5.24
N MET A 96 14.14 5.77 5.99
CA MET A 96 14.44 7.09 5.45
C MET A 96 15.96 7.21 5.33
N LEU A 97 16.46 7.52 4.15
CA LEU A 97 17.89 7.62 3.88
C LEU A 97 18.33 9.08 3.76
N ARG A 98 19.58 9.35 4.03
CA ARG A 98 20.26 10.59 3.67
C ARG A 98 21.31 10.29 2.63
N THR A 99 21.42 11.18 1.66
CA THR A 99 22.50 11.18 0.66
C THR A 99 23.19 12.54 0.64
N THR A 100 24.47 12.55 0.35
CA THR A 100 25.27 13.77 0.21
C THR A 100 25.74 13.89 -1.23
N PHE A 101 25.49 15.04 -1.83
CA PHE A 101 26.02 15.41 -3.14
C PHE A 101 27.12 16.46 -2.94
N HIS A 102 28.19 16.34 -3.71
CA HIS A 102 29.26 17.29 -3.75
C HIS A 102 29.20 18.04 -5.09
N HIS A 103 29.14 19.34 -5.04
CA HIS A 103 29.12 20.21 -6.24
C HIS A 103 29.85 21.53 -5.95
N ASP A 104 30.76 21.90 -6.81
CA ASP A 104 31.57 23.13 -6.71
C ASP A 104 32.19 23.35 -5.30
N GLY A 105 32.78 22.29 -4.76
CA GLY A 105 33.44 22.33 -3.43
C GLY A 105 32.50 22.33 -2.24
N ASN A 106 31.20 22.38 -2.46
CA ASN A 106 30.16 22.35 -1.42
C ASN A 106 29.54 20.94 -1.27
N SER A 107 29.03 20.65 -0.05
CA SER A 107 28.35 19.41 0.27
C SER A 107 26.88 19.69 0.58
N TYR A 108 25.97 19.01 -0.11
CA TYR A 108 24.53 19.16 0.02
C TYR A 108 23.92 17.85 0.52
N GLN A 109 23.21 17.92 1.63
CA GLN A 109 22.53 16.75 2.20
C GLN A 109 21.06 16.75 1.82
N PHE A 110 20.58 15.60 1.32
CA PHE A 110 19.18 15.40 0.95
C PHE A 110 18.60 14.16 1.63
N ILE A 111 17.32 14.24 1.94
CA ILE A 111 16.52 13.10 2.40
C ILE A 111 16.02 12.35 1.17
N VAL A 112 16.16 11.02 1.18
CA VAL A 112 15.49 10.12 0.24
C VAL A 112 14.30 9.50 0.98
N PRO A 113 13.06 9.81 0.57
CA PRO A 113 11.89 9.27 1.24
C PRO A 113 11.81 7.74 1.14
N PRO A 114 11.20 7.07 2.13
CA PRO A 114 11.22 5.59 2.22
C PRO A 114 10.74 4.86 0.97
N THR A 115 9.76 5.40 0.27
CA THR A 115 9.14 4.73 -0.89
C THR A 115 9.94 4.81 -2.18
N TYR A 116 11.03 5.59 -2.22
CA TYR A 116 11.84 5.80 -3.43
C TYR A 116 13.09 4.92 -3.48
N PHE A 117 13.35 4.13 -2.44
CA PHE A 117 14.49 3.23 -2.44
C PHE A 117 14.09 1.83 -2.93
N ASP A 118 14.75 1.39 -4.00
CA ASP A 118 14.74 0.03 -4.59
C ASP A 118 13.38 -0.72 -4.56
N ALA A 119 12.40 -0.17 -5.25
CA ALA A 119 11.06 -0.74 -5.36
C ALA A 119 11.03 -2.18 -5.90
N ALA A 120 11.95 -2.50 -6.81
CA ALA A 120 12.03 -3.83 -7.42
C ALA A 120 12.50 -4.86 -6.39
N LYS A 121 13.54 -4.56 -5.64
CA LYS A 121 14.08 -5.41 -4.57
C LYS A 121 13.06 -5.67 -3.47
N VAL A 122 12.32 -4.62 -3.06
CA VAL A 122 11.25 -4.76 -2.06
C VAL A 122 10.14 -5.69 -2.55
N THR A 123 9.71 -5.53 -3.80
CA THR A 123 8.69 -6.42 -4.40
C THR A 123 9.18 -7.86 -4.50
N TRP A 124 10.44 -8.05 -4.92
CA TRP A 124 11.05 -9.37 -4.98
C TRP A 124 11.15 -10.00 -3.59
N HIS A 125 11.62 -9.24 -2.59
CA HIS A 125 11.72 -9.69 -1.20
C HIS A 125 10.37 -10.14 -0.64
N ALA A 126 9.33 -9.30 -0.77
CA ALA A 126 7.98 -9.66 -0.33
C ALA A 126 7.48 -10.95 -0.99
N ARG A 127 7.69 -11.10 -2.32
CA ARG A 127 7.32 -12.32 -3.04
C ARG A 127 8.09 -13.54 -2.55
N SER A 128 9.37 -13.40 -2.24
CA SER A 128 10.20 -14.50 -1.72
C SER A 128 9.70 -14.96 -0.36
N LEU A 129 9.40 -14.02 0.54
CA LEU A 129 8.83 -14.35 1.84
C LEU A 129 7.49 -15.09 1.73
N LEU A 130 6.63 -14.69 0.78
CA LEU A 130 5.37 -15.40 0.54
C LEU A 130 5.60 -16.83 0.05
N LYS A 131 6.52 -17.03 -0.91
CA LYS A 131 6.87 -18.36 -1.40
C LYS A 131 7.44 -19.27 -0.30
N GLU A 132 8.25 -18.71 0.59
CA GLU A 132 8.80 -19.44 1.73
C GLU A 132 7.71 -19.78 2.77
N ALA A 133 6.83 -18.82 3.09
CA ALA A 133 5.74 -19.02 4.04
C ALA A 133 4.78 -20.15 3.61
N PHE A 134 4.58 -20.30 2.29
CA PHE A 134 3.70 -21.29 1.70
C PHE A 134 4.46 -22.44 0.99
N ARG A 135 5.73 -22.67 1.36
CA ARG A 135 6.60 -23.63 0.69
C ARG A 135 6.00 -25.06 0.56
N ALA A 136 5.25 -25.48 1.56
CA ALA A 136 4.62 -26.81 1.56
C ALA A 136 3.46 -26.95 0.55
N ASN A 137 2.86 -25.85 0.12
CA ASN A 137 1.62 -25.86 -0.66
C ASN A 137 1.80 -25.44 -2.13
N SER A 138 3.00 -25.02 -2.53
CA SER A 138 3.32 -24.62 -3.92
C SER A 138 2.43 -23.53 -4.52
N TYR A 139 1.82 -22.66 -3.69
CA TYR A 139 0.97 -21.57 -4.18
C TYR A 139 1.75 -20.59 -5.06
N ARG A 140 1.06 -20.07 -6.05
CA ARG A 140 1.58 -19.09 -7.00
C ARG A 140 1.30 -17.67 -6.51
N PHE A 141 2.27 -16.76 -6.72
CA PHE A 141 2.15 -15.34 -6.40
C PHE A 141 2.51 -14.52 -7.63
N VAL A 142 1.52 -13.83 -8.20
CA VAL A 142 1.65 -12.96 -9.37
C VAL A 142 1.44 -11.53 -8.91
N ARG A 143 2.39 -10.63 -9.24
CA ARG A 143 2.29 -9.22 -8.84
C ARG A 143 0.95 -8.62 -9.29
N ALA A 144 0.27 -7.97 -8.35
CA ALA A 144 -0.97 -7.23 -8.59
C ALA A 144 -0.67 -5.73 -8.70
N VAL A 145 -1.22 -5.09 -9.73
CA VAL A 145 -1.19 -3.64 -9.91
C VAL A 145 -2.58 -3.12 -9.53
N LEU A 146 -2.71 -2.63 -8.30
CA LEU A 146 -3.96 -2.26 -7.65
C LEU A 146 -3.80 -0.97 -6.86
N PRO A 147 -4.87 -0.28 -6.46
CA PRO A 147 -4.79 0.87 -5.56
C PRO A 147 -4.38 0.43 -4.14
N LEU A 148 -3.06 0.23 -3.96
CA LEU A 148 -2.46 -0.45 -2.82
C LEU A 148 -2.84 0.17 -1.46
N LYS A 149 -2.96 1.49 -1.37
CA LYS A 149 -3.35 2.16 -0.11
C LYS A 149 -4.78 1.78 0.29
N LEU A 150 -5.71 1.83 -0.66
CA LEU A 150 -7.09 1.45 -0.45
C LEU A 150 -7.19 -0.03 -0.08
N LEU A 151 -6.51 -0.90 -0.83
CA LEU A 151 -6.44 -2.33 -0.55
C LEU A 151 -5.89 -2.62 0.85
N ALA A 152 -4.81 -1.95 1.27
CA ALA A 152 -4.22 -2.16 2.59
C ALA A 152 -5.18 -1.77 3.72
N VAL A 153 -5.96 -0.70 3.54
CA VAL A 153 -6.94 -0.28 4.54
C VAL A 153 -8.17 -1.19 4.55
N ARG A 154 -8.70 -1.55 3.39
CA ARG A 154 -9.82 -2.49 3.25
C ARG A 154 -9.48 -3.90 3.76
N SER A 155 -8.23 -4.31 3.65
CA SER A 155 -7.76 -5.60 4.16
C SER A 155 -7.44 -5.60 5.67
N GLY A 156 -7.62 -4.46 6.36
CA GLY A 156 -7.30 -4.33 7.78
C GLY A 156 -5.80 -4.25 8.10
N LEU A 157 -4.94 -4.22 7.09
CA LEU A 157 -3.49 -4.13 7.27
C LEU A 157 -3.06 -2.74 7.76
N ALA A 158 -3.77 -1.69 7.37
CA ALA A 158 -3.39 -0.31 7.63
C ALA A 158 -4.59 0.60 7.94
N PHE A 159 -4.29 1.80 8.40
CA PHE A 159 -5.23 2.91 8.60
C PHE A 159 -4.84 4.08 7.72
N TYR A 160 -5.79 4.88 7.26
CA TYR A 160 -5.48 6.13 6.59
C TYR A 160 -5.10 7.23 7.59
N GLY A 161 -4.00 7.91 7.32
CA GLY A 161 -3.72 9.21 7.92
C GLY A 161 -4.38 10.36 7.15
N LYS A 162 -4.42 11.54 7.76
CA LYS A 162 -4.95 12.78 7.13
C LYS A 162 -4.15 13.21 5.88
N THR A 163 -2.95 12.68 5.71
CA THR A 163 -2.08 12.89 4.55
C THR A 163 -2.37 11.95 3.38
N ASN A 164 -3.37 11.08 3.48
CA ASN A 164 -3.62 9.92 2.60
C ASN A 164 -2.45 8.92 2.53
N VAL A 165 -1.50 9.02 3.45
CA VAL A 165 -0.50 7.96 3.66
C VAL A 165 -1.11 6.92 4.58
N THR A 166 -0.78 5.66 4.34
CA THR A 166 -1.21 4.53 5.19
C THR A 166 -0.27 4.37 6.37
N TYR A 167 -0.84 3.97 7.50
CA TYR A 167 -0.12 3.68 8.73
C TYR A 167 -0.36 2.23 9.13
N VAL A 168 0.72 1.47 9.17
CA VAL A 168 0.71 0.08 9.65
C VAL A 168 1.05 0.07 11.13
N PRO A 169 0.31 -0.66 11.99
CA PRO A 169 0.67 -0.82 13.38
C PRO A 169 2.15 -1.24 13.52
N LYS A 170 2.86 -0.65 14.48
CA LYS A 170 4.30 -0.83 14.76
C LYS A 170 5.28 -0.11 13.81
N TYR A 171 4.92 0.17 12.52
CA TYR A 171 5.85 0.84 11.58
C TYR A 171 5.48 2.26 11.22
N GLY A 172 4.27 2.70 11.57
CA GLY A 172 3.80 3.99 11.12
C GLY A 172 3.69 4.04 9.59
N SER A 173 4.17 5.13 8.98
CA SER A 173 4.05 5.37 7.54
C SER A 173 5.28 4.96 6.71
N PHE A 174 6.36 4.51 7.35
CA PHE A 174 7.62 4.20 6.67
C PHE A 174 7.64 2.75 6.17
N HIS A 175 6.80 2.46 5.20
CA HIS A 175 6.70 1.16 4.57
C HIS A 175 6.37 1.30 3.07
N ARG A 176 6.67 0.24 2.33
CA ARG A 176 6.20 0.07 0.96
C ARG A 176 5.16 -1.04 0.91
N LEU A 177 4.04 -0.75 0.27
CA LEU A 177 2.99 -1.72 0.00
C LEU A 177 3.28 -2.47 -1.30
N THR A 178 3.07 -3.77 -1.28
CA THR A 178 3.04 -4.64 -2.46
C THR A 178 1.83 -5.55 -2.40
N ALA A 179 1.31 -5.96 -3.56
CA ALA A 179 0.21 -6.90 -3.60
C ALA A 179 0.47 -8.00 -4.63
N PHE A 180 -0.10 -9.18 -4.36
CA PHE A 180 0.03 -10.35 -5.20
C PHE A 180 -1.30 -11.08 -5.30
N TYR A 181 -1.70 -11.44 -6.51
CA TYR A 181 -2.72 -12.44 -6.74
C TYR A 181 -2.20 -13.82 -6.37
N SER A 182 -3.03 -14.65 -5.76
CA SER A 182 -2.67 -16.03 -5.42
C SER A 182 -3.85 -16.97 -5.65
N ASP A 183 -3.52 -18.22 -5.97
CA ASP A 183 -4.45 -19.36 -5.97
C ASP A 183 -4.70 -19.92 -4.56
N TYR A 184 -4.06 -19.35 -3.54
CA TYR A 184 -4.35 -19.61 -2.14
C TYR A 184 -5.82 -19.29 -1.84
N ASP A 185 -6.53 -20.25 -1.32
CA ASP A 185 -7.91 -20.06 -0.89
C ASP A 185 -7.91 -19.26 0.42
N CYS A 186 -8.63 -18.13 0.42
CA CYS A 186 -8.71 -17.25 1.58
C CYS A 186 -9.88 -17.71 2.47
N PRO A 187 -9.65 -18.54 3.49
CA PRO A 187 -10.74 -19.10 4.31
C PRO A 187 -11.40 -18.05 5.20
N VAL A 188 -10.68 -16.98 5.51
CA VAL A 188 -11.17 -15.84 6.28
C VAL A 188 -10.86 -14.58 5.51
N ASP A 189 -11.88 -13.98 4.93
CA ASP A 189 -11.77 -12.72 4.20
C ASP A 189 -11.65 -11.56 5.21
N ASN A 190 -10.58 -10.80 5.10
CA ASN A 190 -10.33 -9.65 6.00
C ASN A 190 -10.93 -8.34 5.51
N TRP A 191 -11.76 -8.38 4.46
CA TRP A 191 -12.35 -7.17 3.92
C TRP A 191 -13.20 -6.44 4.97
N GLN A 192 -12.97 -5.15 5.13
CA GLN A 192 -13.64 -4.34 6.13
C GLN A 192 -13.82 -2.89 5.67
N GLU A 193 -14.58 -2.12 6.42
CA GLU A 193 -14.75 -0.70 6.20
C GLU A 193 -13.43 0.07 6.35
N LYS A 194 -13.31 1.15 5.57
CA LYS A 194 -12.14 2.03 5.64
C LYS A 194 -12.03 2.68 7.01
N LYS A 195 -10.85 2.61 7.61
CA LYS A 195 -10.57 3.21 8.90
C LYS A 195 -9.48 4.27 8.79
N ALA A 196 -9.75 5.42 9.37
CA ALA A 196 -8.75 6.45 9.59
C ALA A 196 -8.06 6.25 10.94
N LEU A 197 -6.82 6.71 11.03
CA LEU A 197 -6.05 6.70 12.27
C LEU A 197 -6.70 7.65 13.27
N SER A 198 -7.14 7.15 14.42
CA SER A 198 -7.84 7.93 15.45
C SER A 198 -7.05 9.14 15.95
N LEU A 199 -5.72 9.00 16.04
CA LEU A 199 -4.80 10.10 16.40
C LEU A 199 -4.86 11.28 15.43
N CYS A 200 -5.29 11.09 14.19
CA CYS A 200 -5.42 12.14 13.18
C CYS A 200 -6.65 13.05 13.42
N GLY A 201 -7.63 12.63 14.22
CA GLY A 201 -8.89 13.35 14.41
C GLY A 201 -8.67 14.80 14.83
N LYS A 202 -7.98 15.01 15.95
CA LYS A 202 -7.68 16.34 16.51
C LYS A 202 -6.32 16.90 16.08
N CYS A 203 -5.46 16.09 15.47
CA CYS A 203 -4.11 16.51 15.08
C CYS A 203 -4.14 17.39 13.82
N ARG A 204 -3.34 18.47 13.82
CA ARG A 204 -3.18 19.41 12.70
C ARG A 204 -1.72 19.52 12.22
N ALA A 205 -0.81 18.72 12.74
CA ALA A 205 0.62 18.85 12.47
C ALA A 205 0.96 18.84 10.97
N CYS A 206 0.44 17.83 10.24
CA CYS A 206 0.68 17.70 8.80
C CYS A 206 0.01 18.82 7.98
N LEU A 207 -1.15 19.32 8.41
CA LEU A 207 -1.86 20.41 7.76
C LEU A 207 -1.06 21.72 7.89
N ASN A 208 -0.57 22.01 9.10
CA ASN A 208 0.21 23.24 9.38
C ASN A 208 1.60 23.20 8.72
N ALA A 209 2.16 22.02 8.50
CA ALA A 209 3.48 21.83 7.90
C ALA A 209 3.46 21.75 6.37
N CYS A 210 2.29 21.63 5.75
CA CYS A 210 2.20 21.51 4.29
C CYS A 210 2.46 22.87 3.62
N PRO A 211 3.58 23.06 2.91
CA PRO A 211 3.96 24.37 2.38
C PRO A 211 3.07 24.82 1.22
N THR A 212 2.36 23.91 0.60
CA THR A 212 1.55 24.15 -0.60
C THR A 212 0.04 24.08 -0.34
N GLY A 213 -0.37 23.83 0.91
CA GLY A 213 -1.78 23.67 1.26
C GLY A 213 -2.46 22.46 0.60
N ALA A 214 -1.69 21.44 0.23
CA ALA A 214 -2.23 20.20 -0.35
C ALA A 214 -3.12 19.44 0.63
N ILE A 215 -2.86 19.56 1.94
CA ILE A 215 -3.64 18.89 3.00
C ILE A 215 -4.69 19.86 3.49
N HIS A 216 -5.96 19.45 3.48
CA HIS A 216 -7.08 20.28 3.87
C HIS A 216 -7.85 19.68 5.07
N LYS A 217 -8.47 20.55 5.89
CA LYS A 217 -9.20 20.10 7.09
C LYS A 217 -10.54 19.42 6.75
N ASP A 218 -11.18 19.84 5.66
CA ASP A 218 -12.57 19.54 5.35
C ASP A 218 -12.70 18.47 4.26
N ARG A 219 -11.60 17.81 3.86
CA ARG A 219 -11.66 16.73 2.88
C ARG A 219 -10.72 15.58 3.24
N PHE A 220 -11.16 14.38 2.89
CA PHE A 220 -10.38 13.15 3.14
C PHE A 220 -9.15 13.06 2.23
N LEU A 221 -9.32 13.26 0.92
CA LEU A 221 -8.21 13.22 -0.02
C LEU A 221 -7.43 14.54 -0.01
N ILE A 222 -6.12 14.47 -0.07
CA ILE A 222 -5.29 15.65 -0.31
C ILE A 222 -5.55 16.20 -1.71
N ARG A 223 -5.28 17.48 -1.91
CA ARG A 223 -5.16 18.08 -3.25
C ARG A 223 -3.81 17.66 -3.83
N ALA A 224 -3.79 16.50 -4.48
CA ALA A 224 -2.52 15.92 -4.94
C ALA A 224 -1.86 16.79 -6.01
N GLU A 225 -2.63 17.53 -6.81
CA GLU A 225 -2.16 18.52 -7.76
C GLU A 225 -1.38 19.68 -7.13
N ARG A 226 -1.49 19.86 -5.82
CA ARG A 226 -0.71 20.81 -5.02
C ARG A 226 0.40 20.14 -4.21
N CYS A 227 0.50 18.81 -4.22
CA CYS A 227 1.48 18.08 -3.43
C CYS A 227 2.85 18.10 -4.10
N LEU A 228 3.89 18.58 -3.39
CA LEU A 228 5.27 18.60 -3.93
C LEU A 228 5.75 17.22 -4.37
N THR A 229 5.32 16.14 -3.71
CA THR A 229 5.66 14.78 -4.13
C THR A 229 5.11 14.48 -5.52
N TYR A 230 3.84 14.79 -5.77
CA TYR A 230 3.22 14.60 -7.07
C TYR A 230 3.88 15.48 -8.14
N LEU A 231 4.13 16.75 -7.82
CA LEU A 231 4.80 17.67 -8.75
C LEU A 231 6.22 17.21 -9.09
N ASN A 232 7.00 16.72 -8.11
CA ASN A 232 8.31 16.12 -8.34
C ASN A 232 8.26 14.90 -9.28
N GLU A 233 7.28 14.03 -9.11
CA GLU A 233 7.09 12.86 -9.99
C GLU A 233 6.74 13.25 -11.43
N LYS A 234 6.20 14.45 -11.64
CA LYS A 234 5.85 15.02 -12.94
C LYS A 234 6.93 15.92 -13.54
N ALA A 235 7.90 16.38 -12.76
CA ALA A 235 8.90 17.37 -13.17
C ALA A 235 9.73 16.95 -14.38
N SER A 236 9.86 15.65 -14.67
CA SER A 236 10.50 15.17 -15.90
C SER A 236 9.74 15.51 -17.19
N LYS A 237 8.44 15.86 -17.07
CA LYS A 237 7.56 16.16 -18.19
C LYS A 237 7.09 17.62 -18.23
N HIS A 238 7.13 18.30 -17.10
CA HIS A 238 6.61 19.64 -16.91
C HIS A 238 7.48 20.42 -15.92
N ASN A 239 7.64 21.71 -16.12
CA ASN A 239 8.25 22.59 -15.14
C ASN A 239 7.38 22.65 -13.88
N PHE A 240 8.00 22.97 -12.73
CA PHE A 240 7.23 23.31 -11.55
C PHE A 240 6.35 24.54 -11.80
N PRO A 241 5.12 24.57 -11.29
CA PRO A 241 4.29 25.76 -11.34
C PRO A 241 5.00 26.95 -10.62
N GLU A 242 4.83 28.17 -11.14
CA GLU A 242 5.45 29.38 -10.61
C GLU A 242 5.14 29.64 -9.13
N TRP A 243 3.99 29.19 -8.65
CA TRP A 243 3.61 29.32 -7.25
C TRP A 243 4.35 28.38 -6.27
N VAL A 244 5.17 27.47 -6.77
CA VAL A 244 6.01 26.59 -5.93
C VAL A 244 7.27 27.30 -5.54
N ASP A 245 7.37 27.65 -4.26
CA ASP A 245 8.62 28.17 -3.70
C ASP A 245 9.67 27.04 -3.63
N PRO A 246 10.85 27.22 -4.28
CA PRO A 246 11.94 26.24 -4.22
C PRO A 246 12.37 25.88 -2.79
N SER A 247 12.29 26.80 -1.83
CA SER A 247 12.60 26.55 -0.40
C SER A 247 11.65 25.56 0.27
N SER A 248 10.51 25.28 -0.34
CA SER A 248 9.54 24.30 0.13
C SER A 248 10.03 22.86 0.02
N HIS A 249 11.01 22.59 -0.84
CA HIS A 249 11.61 21.27 -1.01
C HIS A 249 12.49 20.93 0.20
N ASN A 250 12.35 19.68 0.72
CA ASN A 250 13.17 19.19 1.83
C ASN A 250 13.66 17.75 1.61
N ALA A 251 13.45 17.21 0.43
CA ALA A 251 13.87 15.88 0.05
C ALA A 251 14.35 15.87 -1.41
N LEU A 252 15.21 14.91 -1.77
CA LEU A 252 15.73 14.77 -3.12
C LEU A 252 14.62 14.51 -4.15
N VAL A 253 13.66 13.64 -3.77
CA VAL A 253 12.45 13.37 -4.55
C VAL A 253 11.29 13.39 -3.59
N GLY A 254 10.21 14.10 -3.94
CA GLY A 254 9.05 14.23 -3.08
C GLY A 254 9.24 15.22 -1.93
N CYS A 255 8.46 15.02 -0.87
CA CYS A 255 8.44 15.89 0.30
C CYS A 255 8.14 15.08 1.56
N MET A 256 8.91 15.32 2.63
CA MET A 256 8.77 14.62 3.90
C MET A 256 8.20 15.48 5.02
N ARG A 257 7.79 16.73 4.75
CA ARG A 257 7.32 17.67 5.81
C ARG A 257 6.14 17.11 6.59
N CYS A 258 5.13 16.58 5.92
CA CYS A 258 3.95 16.04 6.61
C CYS A 258 4.21 14.65 7.22
N SER A 259 4.93 13.78 6.53
CA SER A 259 5.20 12.40 7.00
C SER A 259 6.18 12.37 8.16
N GLY A 260 7.17 13.25 8.18
CA GLY A 260 8.17 13.34 9.26
C GLY A 260 7.62 13.82 10.60
N LEU A 261 6.42 14.42 10.61
CA LEU A 261 5.77 14.95 11.83
C LEU A 261 4.74 14.00 12.43
N ALA A 262 4.42 12.91 11.76
CA ALA A 262 3.41 11.98 12.24
C ALA A 262 3.88 11.28 13.53
N PRO A 263 3.05 11.25 14.60
CA PRO A 263 3.44 10.72 15.91
C PRO A 263 3.93 9.27 15.85
N THR A 264 3.42 8.50 14.90
CA THR A 264 3.70 7.07 14.72
C THR A 264 4.92 6.78 13.84
N THR A 265 5.55 7.79 13.23
CA THR A 265 6.76 7.61 12.41
C THR A 265 8.06 7.63 13.21
N ARG A 266 8.01 7.94 14.51
CA ARG A 266 9.17 8.05 15.39
C ARG A 266 9.54 6.77 16.14
N ILE A 267 9.02 5.61 15.73
CA ILE A 267 9.24 4.34 16.42
C ILE A 267 10.44 3.58 15.79
N TRP A 268 11.49 4.33 15.41
CA TRP A 268 12.79 3.76 15.00
C TRP A 268 13.91 4.47 15.74
#